data_192f7376ca68331e8315fa4c1cbb6109
#
_entry.id   192f7376ca68331e8315fa4c1cbb6109
#
_cell.length_a   1.000
_cell.length_b   1.000
_cell.length_c   1.000
_cell.angle_alpha   90.00
_cell.angle_beta   90.00
_cell.angle_gamma   90.00
#
_symmetry.space_group_name_H-M   'P 1'
#
loop_
_entity.id
_entity.type
_entity.pdbx_description
1 polymer ?
#
loop_
_entity_poly.entity_id
_entity_poly.type
_entity_poly.pdbx_seq_one_letter_code
_entity_poly.pdbx_strand_id
1 'polypeptide(L)'
;MKNAFLPASLRTAPNFDGVVLPKASPTKAPAYRPEEILLAEPRGFCAGVDRAIEIVERALSKFGAPIYVRHEIVHNTYVVNDLKTKGAIFIEALSDVPPDATLVFSAHGVSRAVQEEARARGFRIFDATCPLVTKVHVEVAKLHTEGYEFIMIGHKGHPEVEGTMGQLDSGIHLVEDVADVGRIAPLQTERLAVVTQTTLSVDDAAEISAAIVARFPQVRKPKQQDICYATQNRQDAVKLLSPQVDILIVVGSPTSSNSNRLRELAAKLGTEAYMVDDASELQEAWFDGKSRVGLTAGASAPEVLVKQVIDRLKALGAVSIRKMDGVEETIKFPLPKGLRLNAQGQQLDVEGSQLHQSS
;
A
#
# COMPACT_ATOMS: atom_id res chain seq x y z
N MET A 1 -33.05 95.93 47.51
CA MET A 1 -32.05 96.93 47.12
C MET A 1 -30.80 96.23 46.57
N LYS A 2 -30.39 96.68 45.39
CA LYS A 2 -29.08 96.53 44.74
C LYS A 2 -28.72 95.18 44.17
N ASN A 3 -28.83 95.10 42.84
CA ASN A 3 -28.10 94.39 41.83
C ASN A 3 -26.64 94.15 42.06
N ALA A 4 -26.11 93.03 41.64
CA ALA A 4 -24.78 92.97 41.08
C ALA A 4 -24.75 91.83 39.98
N PHE A 5 -24.45 92.26 38.77
CA PHE A 5 -24.17 91.51 37.59
C PHE A 5 -22.88 90.68 37.71
N LEU A 6 -22.83 89.49 37.19
CA LEU A 6 -21.57 88.79 36.86
C LEU A 6 -21.64 88.26 35.44
N PRO A 7 -20.55 88.38 34.67
CA PRO A 7 -20.57 88.11 33.23
C PRO A 7 -20.36 86.63 32.90
N ALA A 8 -20.92 86.23 31.77
CA ALA A 8 -20.71 84.98 31.17
C ALA A 8 -19.30 84.80 30.60
N SER A 9 -18.61 83.78 31.05
CA SER A 9 -17.41 83.27 30.37
C SER A 9 -17.65 81.82 29.90
N LEU A 10 -17.65 81.68 28.61
CA LEU A 10 -17.67 80.44 27.89
C LEU A 10 -16.58 79.46 28.39
N ARG A 11 -16.98 78.29 28.80
CA ARG A 11 -16.09 77.13 28.81
C ARG A 11 -16.59 76.15 27.76
N THR A 12 -15.87 76.16 26.66
CA THR A 12 -15.97 75.09 25.64
C THR A 12 -15.44 73.81 26.27
N ALA A 13 -16.29 72.78 26.30
CA ALA A 13 -15.89 71.41 26.57
C ALA A 13 -15.00 70.92 25.41
N PRO A 14 -13.90 70.16 25.69
CA PRO A 14 -13.11 69.56 24.60
C PRO A 14 -13.93 68.47 23.90
N ASN A 15 -14.05 68.60 22.57
CA ASN A 15 -14.55 67.59 21.68
C ASN A 15 -13.65 66.38 21.73
N PHE A 16 -14.13 65.23 22.21
CA PHE A 16 -13.53 63.94 22.09
C PHE A 16 -14.04 63.21 20.83
N ASP A 17 -14.05 63.90 19.70
CA ASP A 17 -14.24 63.25 18.40
C ASP A 17 -12.86 62.80 17.88
N GLY A 18 -12.63 61.50 17.84
CA GLY A 18 -11.47 60.95 17.09
C GLY A 18 -10.66 59.82 17.71
N VAL A 19 -11.08 59.21 18.82
CA VAL A 19 -10.45 57.92 19.18
C VAL A 19 -11.20 56.81 18.47
N VAL A 20 -10.74 56.51 17.22
CA VAL A 20 -11.08 55.27 16.53
C VAL A 20 -10.34 54.16 17.29
N LEU A 21 -11.07 53.46 18.16
CA LEU A 21 -10.58 52.18 18.69
C LEU A 21 -10.29 51.27 17.49
N PRO A 22 -9.09 50.69 17.39
CA PRO A 22 -8.84 49.73 16.34
C PRO A 22 -9.89 48.61 16.46
N LYS A 23 -10.67 48.39 15.38
CA LYS A 23 -11.54 47.21 15.28
C LYS A 23 -10.64 46.02 15.58
N ALA A 24 -10.89 45.32 16.70
CA ALA A 24 -10.29 44.04 16.97
C ALA A 24 -10.54 43.17 15.73
N SER A 25 -9.48 42.81 15.05
CA SER A 25 -9.56 41.80 14.00
C SER A 25 -10.30 40.60 14.61
N PRO A 26 -11.25 39.98 13.90
CA PRO A 26 -11.90 38.81 14.44
C PRO A 26 -10.80 37.81 14.81
N THR A 27 -10.62 37.55 16.10
CA THR A 27 -9.77 36.48 16.58
C THR A 27 -10.32 35.22 15.91
N LYS A 28 -9.54 34.67 14.98
CA LYS A 28 -9.84 33.37 14.37
C LYS A 28 -10.17 32.46 15.54
N ALA A 29 -11.38 31.91 15.57
CA ALA A 29 -11.77 30.95 16.61
C ALA A 29 -10.63 29.93 16.73
N PRO A 30 -10.25 29.47 17.93
CA PRO A 30 -9.16 28.53 18.08
C PRO A 30 -9.43 27.39 17.12
N ALA A 31 -8.47 27.15 16.19
CA ALA A 31 -8.58 26.07 15.22
C ALA A 31 -8.86 24.79 16.03
N TYR A 32 -10.02 24.20 15.79
CA TYR A 32 -10.40 22.95 16.45
C TYR A 32 -9.37 21.90 16.06
N ARG A 33 -8.67 21.32 17.02
CA ARG A 33 -7.54 20.43 16.79
C ARG A 33 -7.92 19.01 17.12
N PRO A 34 -7.25 18.01 16.52
CA PRO A 34 -7.46 16.61 16.86
C PRO A 34 -7.29 16.38 18.36
N GLU A 35 -8.22 15.66 18.96
CA GLU A 35 -8.17 15.28 20.38
C GLU A 35 -7.79 13.81 20.55
N GLU A 36 -8.27 12.97 19.63
CA GLU A 36 -8.09 11.52 19.70
C GLU A 36 -7.59 10.96 18.36
N ILE A 37 -6.63 10.03 18.44
CA ILE A 37 -6.18 9.20 17.32
C ILE A 37 -6.71 7.79 17.53
N LEU A 38 -7.49 7.29 16.57
CA LEU A 38 -7.94 5.89 16.53
C LEU A 38 -7.06 5.12 15.55
N LEU A 39 -6.34 4.10 16.05
CA LEU A 39 -5.47 3.28 15.22
C LEU A 39 -6.21 2.04 14.73
N ALA A 40 -6.22 1.82 13.42
CA ALA A 40 -6.70 0.57 12.84
C ALA A 40 -5.83 -0.62 13.24
N GLU A 41 -6.44 -1.77 13.42
CA GLU A 41 -5.76 -3.06 13.58
C GLU A 41 -6.44 -4.12 12.68
N PRO A 42 -5.69 -4.86 11.86
CA PRO A 42 -4.26 -4.70 11.59
C PRO A 42 -3.95 -3.50 10.69
N ARG A 43 -2.70 -3.05 10.71
CA ARG A 43 -2.14 -2.03 9.82
C ARG A 43 -0.67 -2.33 9.52
N GLY A 44 -0.11 -1.62 8.53
CA GLY A 44 1.32 -1.70 8.20
C GLY A 44 1.73 -3.05 7.61
N PHE A 45 2.99 -3.42 7.74
CA PHE A 45 3.59 -4.57 7.06
C PHE A 45 2.81 -5.86 7.19
N CYS A 46 2.72 -6.61 6.09
CA CYS A 46 2.23 -7.98 6.05
C CYS A 46 3.39 -8.98 5.91
N ALA A 47 3.14 -10.26 6.19
CA ALA A 47 4.17 -11.30 6.10
C ALA A 47 4.85 -11.40 4.73
N GLY A 48 4.16 -11.07 3.64
CA GLY A 48 4.74 -11.05 2.28
C GLY A 48 5.76 -9.95 2.11
N VAL A 49 5.45 -8.76 2.63
CA VAL A 49 6.31 -7.57 2.61
C VAL A 49 7.52 -7.78 3.50
N ASP A 50 7.33 -8.19 4.76
CA ASP A 50 8.43 -8.50 5.68
C ASP A 50 9.42 -9.48 5.07
N ARG A 51 8.90 -10.58 4.51
CA ARG A 51 9.74 -11.58 3.83
C ARG A 51 10.52 -10.99 2.66
N ALA A 52 9.91 -10.16 1.84
CA ALA A 52 10.55 -9.61 0.65
C ALA A 52 11.72 -8.66 1.03
N ILE A 53 11.50 -7.81 2.02
CA ILE A 53 12.54 -6.91 2.56
C ILE A 53 13.68 -7.74 3.17
N GLU A 54 13.35 -8.71 4.00
CA GLU A 54 14.33 -9.59 4.65
C GLU A 54 15.19 -10.35 3.64
N ILE A 55 14.64 -10.75 2.49
CA ILE A 55 15.40 -11.40 1.41
C ILE A 55 16.49 -10.47 0.87
N VAL A 56 16.19 -9.20 0.60
CA VAL A 56 17.17 -8.23 0.09
C VAL A 56 18.23 -7.95 1.15
N GLU A 57 17.84 -7.72 2.40
CA GLU A 57 18.78 -7.44 3.50
C GLU A 57 19.74 -8.62 3.75
N ARG A 58 19.21 -9.83 3.73
CA ARG A 58 20.05 -11.03 3.87
C ARG A 58 20.96 -11.27 2.66
N ALA A 59 20.48 -10.97 1.44
CA ALA A 59 21.30 -11.03 0.25
C ALA A 59 22.47 -10.04 0.33
N LEU A 60 22.20 -8.78 0.75
CA LEU A 60 23.23 -7.76 1.01
C LEU A 60 24.24 -8.22 2.07
N SER A 61 23.75 -8.78 3.18
CA SER A 61 24.62 -9.28 4.25
C SER A 61 25.50 -10.46 3.80
N LYS A 62 24.96 -11.36 2.98
CA LYS A 62 25.66 -12.60 2.58
C LYS A 62 26.61 -12.40 1.40
N PHE A 63 26.20 -11.61 0.40
CA PHE A 63 26.92 -11.50 -0.87
C PHE A 63 27.60 -10.14 -1.05
N GLY A 64 27.32 -9.19 -0.16
CA GLY A 64 27.79 -7.80 -0.28
C GLY A 64 26.98 -7.00 -1.30
N ALA A 65 27.19 -5.69 -1.30
CA ALA A 65 26.64 -4.79 -2.31
C ALA A 65 27.49 -4.82 -3.59
N PRO A 66 26.88 -4.59 -4.77
CA PRO A 66 25.47 -4.33 -4.97
C PRO A 66 24.62 -5.61 -5.09
N ILE A 67 23.35 -5.51 -4.64
CA ILE A 67 22.30 -6.50 -4.94
C ILE A 67 21.31 -5.82 -5.90
N TYR A 68 21.03 -6.46 -7.02
CA TYR A 68 20.07 -5.94 -8.00
C TYR A 68 18.66 -6.42 -7.68
N VAL A 69 17.69 -5.51 -7.74
CA VAL A 69 16.30 -5.82 -7.46
C VAL A 69 15.47 -5.43 -8.67
N ARG A 70 14.76 -6.41 -9.26
CA ARG A 70 13.89 -6.19 -10.40
C ARG A 70 12.60 -5.55 -9.94
N HIS A 71 12.36 -4.30 -10.37
CA HIS A 71 11.30 -3.42 -9.90
C HIS A 71 11.41 -3.08 -8.40
N GLU A 72 10.57 -2.18 -7.88
CA GLU A 72 10.50 -1.92 -6.43
C GLU A 72 10.21 -3.21 -5.67
N ILE A 73 10.97 -3.50 -4.61
CA ILE A 73 10.76 -4.73 -3.84
C ILE A 73 9.33 -4.82 -3.29
N VAL A 74 8.80 -3.71 -2.84
CA VAL A 74 7.42 -3.41 -2.46
C VAL A 74 7.12 -1.95 -2.78
N HIS A 75 5.88 -1.58 -2.98
CA HIS A 75 5.47 -0.20 -3.26
C HIS A 75 5.50 0.66 -1.99
N ASN A 76 6.69 1.10 -1.61
CA ASN A 76 6.88 2.05 -0.51
C ASN A 76 8.20 2.81 -0.69
N THR A 77 8.12 4.12 -0.83
CA THR A 77 9.26 5.02 -1.09
C THR A 77 10.32 4.94 0.00
N TYR A 78 9.91 4.90 1.27
CA TYR A 78 10.83 4.80 2.40
C TYR A 78 11.63 3.48 2.36
N VAL A 79 10.95 2.35 2.16
CA VAL A 79 11.59 1.02 2.09
C VAL A 79 12.58 0.95 0.93
N VAL A 80 12.19 1.43 -0.26
CA VAL A 80 13.06 1.45 -1.44
C VAL A 80 14.31 2.29 -1.17
N ASN A 81 14.14 3.48 -0.58
CA ASN A 81 15.26 4.37 -0.27
C ASN A 81 16.18 3.80 0.82
N ASP A 82 15.62 3.18 1.86
CA ASP A 82 16.41 2.51 2.91
C ASP A 82 17.28 1.38 2.31
N LEU A 83 16.71 0.53 1.46
CA LEU A 83 17.45 -0.52 0.79
C LEU A 83 18.50 0.01 -0.20
N LYS A 84 18.23 1.13 -0.88
CA LYS A 84 19.24 1.81 -1.71
C LYS A 84 20.44 2.25 -0.88
N THR A 85 20.21 2.84 0.29
CA THR A 85 21.30 3.25 1.18
C THR A 85 22.15 2.08 1.68
N LYS A 86 21.55 0.89 1.79
CA LYS A 86 22.21 -0.37 2.14
C LYS A 86 22.95 -1.02 0.97
N GLY A 87 22.78 -0.51 -0.27
CA GLY A 87 23.49 -0.99 -1.47
C GLY A 87 22.65 -1.84 -2.43
N ALA A 88 21.32 -1.80 -2.32
CA ALA A 88 20.45 -2.37 -3.34
C ALA A 88 20.33 -1.42 -4.54
N ILE A 89 20.35 -1.97 -5.75
CA ILE A 89 20.15 -1.26 -7.01
C ILE A 89 18.85 -1.75 -7.63
N PHE A 90 17.87 -0.87 -7.76
CA PHE A 90 16.58 -1.19 -8.40
C PHE A 90 16.68 -0.98 -9.90
N ILE A 91 16.25 -1.97 -10.68
CA ILE A 91 16.32 -1.98 -12.15
C ILE A 91 14.97 -2.38 -12.75
N GLU A 92 14.74 -1.91 -13.99
CA GLU A 92 13.57 -2.29 -14.78
C GLU A 92 13.91 -3.28 -15.91
N ALA A 93 15.10 -3.24 -16.45
CA ALA A 93 15.53 -4.16 -17.48
C ALA A 93 16.68 -5.07 -16.98
N LEU A 94 16.66 -6.35 -17.34
CA LEU A 94 17.74 -7.28 -16.98
C LEU A 94 19.05 -6.97 -17.69
N SER A 95 19.00 -6.18 -18.78
CA SER A 95 20.21 -5.65 -19.46
C SER A 95 21.08 -4.77 -18.56
N ASP A 96 20.49 -4.17 -17.52
CA ASP A 96 21.18 -3.26 -16.61
C ASP A 96 21.94 -4.02 -15.49
N VAL A 97 21.81 -5.35 -15.47
CA VAL A 97 22.44 -6.21 -14.48
C VAL A 97 23.73 -6.81 -15.05
N PRO A 98 24.91 -6.62 -14.38
CA PRO A 98 26.16 -7.23 -14.81
C PRO A 98 26.10 -8.77 -14.75
N PRO A 99 26.94 -9.46 -15.53
CA PRO A 99 27.11 -10.90 -15.41
C PRO A 99 27.45 -11.33 -13.96
N ASP A 100 27.03 -12.53 -13.58
CA ASP A 100 27.28 -13.16 -12.27
C ASP A 100 26.74 -12.38 -11.06
N ALA A 101 25.94 -11.32 -11.27
CA ALA A 101 25.36 -10.53 -10.20
C ALA A 101 24.27 -11.31 -9.43
N THR A 102 23.99 -10.86 -8.21
CA THR A 102 22.85 -11.33 -7.44
C THR A 102 21.62 -10.50 -7.78
N LEU A 103 20.57 -11.16 -8.23
CA LEU A 103 19.29 -10.57 -8.62
C LEU A 103 18.17 -11.03 -7.69
N VAL A 104 17.34 -10.11 -7.25
CA VAL A 104 16.12 -10.39 -6.47
C VAL A 104 14.89 -9.99 -7.31
N PHE A 105 13.93 -10.89 -7.47
CA PHE A 105 12.61 -10.55 -7.99
C PHE A 105 11.76 -9.97 -6.87
N SER A 106 10.98 -8.93 -7.18
CA SER A 106 10.14 -8.23 -6.20
C SER A 106 8.98 -9.08 -5.67
N ALA A 107 8.33 -8.61 -4.61
CA ALA A 107 7.16 -9.27 -4.03
C ALA A 107 5.99 -9.45 -4.99
N HIS A 108 5.92 -8.64 -6.04
CA HIS A 108 4.86 -8.66 -7.05
C HIS A 108 4.93 -9.86 -8.01
N GLY A 109 6.09 -10.52 -8.07
CA GLY A 109 6.35 -11.57 -9.04
C GLY A 109 6.75 -11.01 -10.41
N VAL A 110 7.20 -11.90 -11.28
CA VAL A 110 7.65 -11.58 -12.65
C VAL A 110 7.09 -12.59 -13.65
N SER A 111 7.03 -12.21 -14.93
CA SER A 111 6.63 -13.10 -16.00
C SER A 111 7.59 -14.28 -16.17
N ARG A 112 7.11 -15.34 -16.82
CA ARG A 112 7.94 -16.50 -17.18
C ARG A 112 9.13 -16.09 -18.05
N ALA A 113 8.91 -15.21 -19.01
CA ALA A 113 9.98 -14.72 -19.89
C ALA A 113 11.11 -14.04 -19.11
N VAL A 114 10.80 -13.20 -18.10
CA VAL A 114 11.80 -12.57 -17.22
C VAL A 114 12.56 -13.61 -16.42
N GLN A 115 11.88 -14.65 -15.91
CA GLN A 115 12.54 -15.73 -15.17
C GLN A 115 13.50 -16.53 -16.07
N GLU A 116 13.09 -16.85 -17.29
CA GLU A 116 13.89 -17.57 -18.27
C GLU A 116 15.12 -16.75 -18.72
N GLU A 117 14.93 -15.47 -19.02
CA GLU A 117 16.02 -14.56 -19.35
C GLU A 117 17.05 -14.44 -18.21
N ALA A 118 16.58 -14.26 -16.97
CA ALA A 118 17.46 -14.16 -15.81
C ALA A 118 18.30 -15.45 -15.61
N ARG A 119 17.69 -16.62 -15.81
CA ARG A 119 18.42 -17.90 -15.76
C ARG A 119 19.42 -18.03 -16.91
N ALA A 120 19.04 -17.66 -18.12
CA ALA A 120 19.92 -17.72 -19.29
C ALA A 120 21.14 -16.80 -19.15
N ARG A 121 21.01 -15.67 -18.43
CA ARG A 121 22.12 -14.74 -18.12
C ARG A 121 23.02 -15.21 -16.98
N GLY A 122 22.69 -16.32 -16.31
CA GLY A 122 23.52 -16.90 -15.23
C GLY A 122 23.47 -16.15 -13.90
N PHE A 123 22.48 -15.29 -13.67
CA PHE A 123 22.37 -14.56 -12.40
C PHE A 123 22.14 -15.49 -11.21
N ARG A 124 22.66 -15.09 -10.03
CA ARG A 124 22.26 -15.70 -8.76
C ARG A 124 20.92 -15.12 -8.37
N ILE A 125 19.84 -15.89 -8.52
CA ILE A 125 18.46 -15.41 -8.38
C ILE A 125 17.90 -15.78 -7.01
N PHE A 126 17.32 -14.79 -6.32
CA PHE A 126 16.43 -14.99 -5.17
C PHE A 126 15.05 -14.46 -5.51
N ASP A 127 14.07 -15.31 -5.39
CA ASP A 127 12.68 -14.97 -5.68
C ASP A 127 11.97 -14.49 -4.40
N ALA A 128 11.69 -13.18 -4.33
CA ALA A 128 10.94 -12.58 -3.23
C ALA A 128 9.45 -12.49 -3.50
N THR A 129 8.95 -13.04 -4.62
CA THR A 129 7.51 -13.11 -4.92
C THR A 129 6.73 -13.58 -3.71
N CYS A 130 5.69 -12.85 -3.33
CA CYS A 130 4.84 -13.22 -2.22
C CYS A 130 4.23 -14.61 -2.48
N PRO A 131 4.24 -15.54 -1.50
CA PRO A 131 3.67 -16.88 -1.69
C PRO A 131 2.19 -16.86 -2.12
N LEU A 132 1.44 -15.81 -1.78
CA LEU A 132 0.05 -15.65 -2.21
C LEU A 132 -0.07 -15.24 -3.68
N VAL A 133 0.89 -14.49 -4.21
CA VAL A 133 1.01 -14.23 -5.66
C VAL A 133 1.49 -15.49 -6.39
N THR A 134 2.49 -16.18 -5.83
CA THR A 134 2.96 -17.48 -6.39
C THR A 134 1.83 -18.49 -6.50
N LYS A 135 0.89 -18.52 -5.54
CA LYS A 135 -0.32 -19.37 -5.61
C LYS A 135 -1.11 -19.11 -6.90
N VAL A 136 -1.34 -17.82 -7.23
CA VAL A 136 -2.08 -17.43 -8.45
C VAL A 136 -1.31 -17.87 -9.70
N HIS A 137 0.01 -17.63 -9.76
CA HIS A 137 0.87 -18.06 -10.88
C HIS A 137 0.81 -19.58 -11.11
N VAL A 138 0.89 -20.37 -10.02
CA VAL A 138 0.81 -21.84 -10.07
C VAL A 138 -0.57 -22.29 -10.53
N GLU A 139 -1.64 -21.66 -10.07
CA GLU A 139 -3.01 -21.98 -10.51
C GLU A 139 -3.20 -21.69 -12.00
N VAL A 140 -2.73 -20.53 -12.48
CA VAL A 140 -2.74 -20.17 -13.90
C VAL A 140 -1.97 -21.20 -14.72
N ALA A 141 -0.73 -21.49 -14.37
CA ALA A 141 0.08 -22.47 -15.10
C ALA A 141 -0.58 -23.86 -15.14
N LYS A 142 -1.12 -24.33 -14.00
CA LYS A 142 -1.79 -25.62 -13.90
C LYS A 142 -3.05 -25.69 -14.75
N LEU A 143 -3.96 -24.74 -14.61
CA LEU A 143 -5.23 -24.75 -15.35
C LEU A 143 -5.02 -24.55 -16.86
N HIS A 144 -3.97 -23.83 -17.25
CA HIS A 144 -3.60 -23.71 -18.66
C HIS A 144 -3.28 -25.08 -19.28
N THR A 145 -2.58 -25.98 -18.57
CA THR A 145 -2.33 -27.34 -19.06
C THR A 145 -3.61 -28.17 -19.18
N GLU A 146 -4.67 -27.78 -18.49
CA GLU A 146 -6.02 -28.36 -18.58
C GLU A 146 -6.88 -27.73 -19.71
N GLY A 147 -6.29 -26.74 -20.45
CA GLY A 147 -6.94 -26.06 -21.58
C GLY A 147 -7.84 -24.91 -21.20
N TYR A 148 -7.63 -24.30 -20.01
CA TYR A 148 -8.38 -23.10 -19.59
C TYR A 148 -7.76 -21.84 -20.16
N GLU A 149 -8.62 -20.88 -20.54
CA GLU A 149 -8.32 -19.46 -20.64
C GLU A 149 -8.70 -18.75 -19.33
N PHE A 150 -8.24 -17.50 -19.17
CA PHE A 150 -8.39 -16.77 -17.91
C PHE A 150 -8.97 -15.38 -18.10
N ILE A 151 -9.76 -14.96 -17.13
CA ILE A 151 -10.11 -13.56 -16.91
C ILE A 151 -9.33 -13.11 -15.68
N MET A 152 -8.42 -12.14 -15.86
CA MET A 152 -7.64 -11.51 -14.80
C MET A 152 -8.35 -10.24 -14.37
N ILE A 153 -8.84 -10.18 -13.12
CA ILE A 153 -9.33 -8.94 -12.52
C ILE A 153 -8.13 -8.24 -11.91
N GLY A 154 -7.80 -7.03 -12.37
CA GLY A 154 -6.62 -6.31 -11.90
C GLY A 154 -6.42 -4.99 -12.62
N HIS A 155 -5.44 -4.20 -12.19
CA HIS A 155 -5.14 -2.90 -12.78
C HIS A 155 -4.03 -3.02 -13.83
N LYS A 156 -4.31 -2.54 -15.03
CA LYS A 156 -3.35 -2.49 -16.12
C LYS A 156 -2.08 -1.74 -15.71
N GLY A 157 -0.92 -2.30 -16.06
CA GLY A 157 0.40 -1.71 -15.74
C GLY A 157 0.87 -2.00 -14.30
N HIS A 158 0.07 -2.66 -13.48
CA HIS A 158 0.55 -3.07 -12.16
C HIS A 158 1.49 -4.27 -12.28
N PRO A 159 2.68 -4.29 -11.64
CA PRO A 159 3.67 -5.36 -11.78
C PRO A 159 3.14 -6.76 -11.48
N GLU A 160 2.26 -6.92 -10.49
CA GLU A 160 1.63 -8.20 -10.16
C GLU A 160 0.73 -8.69 -11.32
N VAL A 161 0.00 -7.78 -11.97
CA VAL A 161 -0.86 -8.12 -13.12
C VAL A 161 0.01 -8.51 -14.31
N GLU A 162 1.06 -7.76 -14.62
CA GLU A 162 2.01 -8.09 -15.68
C GLU A 162 2.71 -9.42 -15.42
N GLY A 163 3.13 -9.66 -14.17
CA GLY A 163 3.74 -10.91 -13.73
C GLY A 163 2.81 -12.11 -13.89
N THR A 164 1.54 -11.96 -13.52
CA THR A 164 0.53 -13.03 -13.63
C THR A 164 0.13 -13.27 -15.08
N MET A 165 -0.16 -12.23 -15.85
CA MET A 165 -0.48 -12.36 -17.28
C MET A 165 0.68 -12.98 -18.07
N GLY A 166 1.92 -12.60 -17.71
CA GLY A 166 3.14 -13.13 -18.32
C GLY A 166 3.52 -14.55 -17.91
N GLN A 167 2.68 -15.27 -17.13
CA GLN A 167 2.85 -16.71 -16.94
C GLN A 167 2.47 -17.52 -18.19
N LEU A 168 1.68 -16.93 -19.08
CA LEU A 168 1.25 -17.53 -20.36
C LEU A 168 1.60 -16.59 -21.53
N ASP A 169 1.73 -17.16 -22.70
CA ASP A 169 1.98 -16.39 -23.93
C ASP A 169 0.67 -15.77 -24.47
N SER A 170 -0.50 -16.33 -24.12
CA SER A 170 -1.83 -15.85 -24.53
C SER A 170 -2.92 -16.50 -23.68
N GLY A 171 -4.19 -16.09 -23.88
CA GLY A 171 -5.35 -16.70 -23.22
C GLY A 171 -5.65 -16.14 -21.84
N ILE A 172 -5.11 -14.96 -21.50
CA ILE A 172 -5.50 -14.19 -20.31
C ILE A 172 -6.08 -12.84 -20.74
N HIS A 173 -7.29 -12.57 -20.32
CA HIS A 173 -8.04 -11.34 -20.61
C HIS A 173 -8.12 -10.47 -19.38
N LEU A 174 -7.54 -9.27 -19.45
CA LEU A 174 -7.57 -8.29 -18.34
C LEU A 174 -8.94 -7.59 -18.29
N VAL A 175 -9.45 -7.45 -17.06
CA VAL A 175 -10.68 -6.75 -16.74
C VAL A 175 -10.39 -5.83 -15.53
N GLU A 176 -10.59 -4.53 -15.69
CA GLU A 176 -10.40 -3.53 -14.63
C GLU A 176 -11.72 -3.13 -13.97
N ASP A 177 -12.83 -3.17 -14.76
CA ASP A 177 -14.17 -2.79 -14.31
C ASP A 177 -15.27 -3.69 -14.94
N VAL A 178 -16.51 -3.45 -14.53
CA VAL A 178 -17.68 -4.19 -15.05
C VAL A 178 -17.88 -3.97 -16.56
N ALA A 179 -17.54 -2.81 -17.11
CA ALA A 179 -17.71 -2.51 -18.53
C ALA A 179 -16.74 -3.34 -19.39
N ASP A 180 -15.53 -3.61 -18.89
CA ASP A 180 -14.55 -4.46 -19.57
C ASP A 180 -15.05 -5.90 -19.75
N VAL A 181 -15.84 -6.40 -18.80
CA VAL A 181 -16.44 -7.73 -18.92
C VAL A 181 -17.20 -7.87 -20.24
N GLY A 182 -17.85 -6.80 -20.70
CA GLY A 182 -18.55 -6.78 -22.01
C GLY A 182 -17.63 -6.83 -23.23
N ARG A 183 -16.36 -6.45 -23.11
CA ARG A 183 -15.39 -6.26 -24.20
C ARG A 183 -14.50 -7.46 -24.47
N ILE A 184 -14.27 -8.30 -23.46
CA ILE A 184 -13.42 -9.49 -23.63
C ILE A 184 -14.09 -10.53 -24.55
N ALA A 185 -13.27 -11.24 -25.32
CA ALA A 185 -13.71 -12.28 -26.27
C ALA A 185 -12.86 -13.54 -26.13
N PRO A 186 -13.02 -14.32 -25.04
CA PRO A 186 -12.30 -15.58 -24.86
C PRO A 186 -12.74 -16.60 -25.92
N LEU A 187 -11.79 -17.42 -26.37
CA LEU A 187 -12.04 -18.47 -27.35
C LEU A 187 -12.66 -19.70 -26.70
N GLN A 188 -12.35 -19.93 -25.40
CA GLN A 188 -12.77 -21.13 -24.64
C GLN A 188 -13.77 -20.74 -23.54
N THR A 189 -15.00 -20.40 -23.90
CA THR A 189 -16.02 -19.99 -22.93
C THR A 189 -16.44 -21.08 -21.93
N GLU A 190 -16.29 -22.35 -22.29
CA GLU A 190 -16.59 -23.50 -21.42
C GLU A 190 -15.45 -23.85 -20.47
N ARG A 191 -14.21 -23.45 -20.83
CA ARG A 191 -13.01 -23.63 -20.01
C ARG A 191 -12.38 -22.31 -19.69
N LEU A 192 -13.11 -21.52 -18.94
CA LEU A 192 -12.71 -20.18 -18.52
C LEU A 192 -12.56 -20.16 -17.00
N ALA A 193 -11.49 -19.56 -16.49
CA ALA A 193 -11.24 -19.40 -15.07
C ALA A 193 -11.01 -17.94 -14.71
N VAL A 194 -11.38 -17.52 -13.50
CA VAL A 194 -11.11 -16.19 -12.98
C VAL A 194 -9.94 -16.25 -12.02
N VAL A 195 -9.02 -15.29 -12.14
CA VAL A 195 -7.98 -14.98 -11.16
C VAL A 195 -7.97 -13.49 -10.86
N THR A 196 -7.49 -13.08 -9.68
CA THR A 196 -7.50 -11.68 -9.31
C THR A 196 -6.13 -11.22 -8.81
N GLN A 197 -5.84 -9.94 -8.99
CA GLN A 197 -4.77 -9.27 -8.28
C GLN A 197 -5.03 -9.32 -6.78
N THR A 198 -3.99 -9.53 -5.97
CA THR A 198 -4.13 -9.78 -4.52
C THR A 198 -4.49 -8.53 -3.70
N THR A 199 -4.37 -7.32 -4.29
CA THR A 199 -4.50 -6.03 -3.58
C THR A 199 -5.69 -5.19 -4.07
N LEU A 200 -6.72 -5.81 -4.65
CA LEU A 200 -7.92 -5.11 -5.10
C LEU A 200 -8.85 -4.70 -3.95
N SER A 201 -9.77 -3.80 -4.25
CA SER A 201 -10.97 -3.59 -3.45
C SER A 201 -11.79 -4.87 -3.44
N VAL A 202 -12.14 -5.36 -2.26
CA VAL A 202 -12.92 -6.59 -2.10
C VAL A 202 -14.31 -6.43 -2.71
N ASP A 203 -14.94 -5.27 -2.48
CA ASP A 203 -16.28 -4.99 -2.95
C ASP A 203 -16.31 -4.83 -4.49
N ASP A 204 -15.34 -4.11 -5.07
CA ASP A 204 -15.25 -3.92 -6.53
C ASP A 204 -14.93 -5.24 -7.24
N ALA A 205 -14.02 -6.05 -6.69
CA ALA A 205 -13.72 -7.38 -7.25
C ALA A 205 -14.92 -8.33 -7.19
N ALA A 206 -15.75 -8.23 -6.16
CA ALA A 206 -16.98 -9.00 -6.04
C ALA A 206 -18.01 -8.58 -7.10
N GLU A 207 -18.16 -7.27 -7.37
CA GLU A 207 -19.04 -6.75 -8.40
C GLU A 207 -18.61 -7.20 -9.80
N ILE A 208 -17.32 -7.05 -10.13
CA ILE A 208 -16.76 -7.53 -11.41
C ILE A 208 -16.93 -9.04 -11.56
N SER A 209 -16.65 -9.81 -10.48
CA SER A 209 -16.83 -11.26 -10.48
C SER A 209 -18.29 -11.67 -10.71
N ALA A 210 -19.25 -10.93 -10.16
CA ALA A 210 -20.68 -11.17 -10.41
C ALA A 210 -21.05 -10.93 -11.87
N ALA A 211 -20.54 -9.86 -12.48
CA ALA A 211 -20.74 -9.58 -13.91
C ALA A 211 -20.12 -10.65 -14.81
N ILE A 212 -18.92 -11.13 -14.46
CA ILE A 212 -18.27 -12.24 -15.18
C ILE A 212 -19.14 -13.50 -15.14
N VAL A 213 -19.64 -13.87 -13.96
CA VAL A 213 -20.51 -15.06 -13.79
C VAL A 213 -21.83 -14.90 -14.55
N ALA A 214 -22.41 -13.71 -14.57
CA ALA A 214 -23.62 -13.44 -15.34
C ALA A 214 -23.40 -13.64 -16.85
N ARG A 215 -22.23 -13.23 -17.37
CA ARG A 215 -21.88 -13.39 -18.78
C ARG A 215 -21.39 -14.81 -19.12
N PHE A 216 -20.63 -15.43 -18.23
CA PHE A 216 -20.02 -16.75 -18.39
C PHE A 216 -20.43 -17.67 -17.23
N PRO A 217 -21.65 -18.26 -17.25
CA PRO A 217 -22.18 -19.01 -16.10
C PRO A 217 -21.35 -20.21 -15.67
N GLN A 218 -20.54 -20.79 -16.59
CA GLN A 218 -19.70 -21.95 -16.32
C GLN A 218 -18.26 -21.57 -15.90
N VAL A 219 -17.98 -20.26 -15.76
CA VAL A 219 -16.64 -19.80 -15.37
C VAL A 219 -16.22 -20.40 -14.03
N ARG A 220 -15.01 -20.94 -13.99
CA ARG A 220 -14.41 -21.48 -12.79
C ARG A 220 -13.90 -20.35 -11.91
N LYS A 221 -14.46 -20.23 -10.71
CA LYS A 221 -13.95 -19.32 -9.69
C LYS A 221 -12.72 -19.91 -9.00
N PRO A 222 -11.82 -19.10 -8.44
CA PRO A 222 -10.71 -19.60 -7.65
C PRO A 222 -11.25 -20.40 -6.45
N LYS A 223 -10.57 -21.50 -6.08
CA LYS A 223 -10.96 -22.34 -4.94
C LYS A 223 -10.92 -21.59 -3.60
N GLN A 224 -10.04 -20.65 -3.48
CA GLN A 224 -9.91 -19.70 -2.37
C GLN A 224 -9.76 -18.32 -2.99
N GLN A 225 -10.25 -17.29 -2.31
CA GLN A 225 -10.09 -15.92 -2.79
C GLN A 225 -8.61 -15.60 -3.05
N ASP A 226 -8.34 -14.93 -4.17
CA ASP A 226 -6.98 -14.52 -4.50
C ASP A 226 -6.61 -13.20 -3.83
N ILE A 227 -7.61 -12.36 -3.49
CA ILE A 227 -7.37 -11.19 -2.63
C ILE A 227 -6.78 -11.70 -1.31
N CYS A 228 -5.59 -11.21 -0.96
CA CYS A 228 -4.86 -11.74 0.17
C CYS A 228 -5.48 -11.32 1.51
N TYR A 229 -5.24 -12.15 2.55
CA TYR A 229 -5.73 -11.88 3.90
C TYR A 229 -5.35 -10.48 4.39
N ALA A 230 -4.14 -10.02 4.07
CA ALA A 230 -3.65 -8.71 4.52
C ALA A 230 -4.44 -7.56 3.89
N THR A 231 -4.82 -7.68 2.62
CA THR A 231 -5.69 -6.74 1.93
C THR A 231 -7.09 -6.75 2.53
N GLN A 232 -7.68 -7.93 2.73
CA GLN A 232 -8.99 -8.10 3.33
C GLN A 232 -9.05 -7.50 4.74
N ASN A 233 -8.15 -7.91 5.62
CA ASN A 233 -8.14 -7.48 7.03
C ASN A 233 -8.00 -5.96 7.17
N ARG A 234 -7.14 -5.31 6.34
CA ARG A 234 -6.97 -3.86 6.38
C ARG A 234 -8.20 -3.12 5.85
N GLN A 235 -8.86 -3.65 4.83
CA GLN A 235 -10.13 -3.08 4.37
C GLN A 235 -11.23 -3.23 5.43
N ASP A 236 -11.33 -4.39 6.08
CA ASP A 236 -12.29 -4.61 7.16
C ASP A 236 -12.01 -3.67 8.34
N ALA A 237 -10.73 -3.45 8.70
CA ALA A 237 -10.35 -2.49 9.72
C ALA A 237 -10.77 -1.04 9.35
N VAL A 238 -10.63 -0.64 8.08
CA VAL A 238 -11.10 0.67 7.61
C VAL A 238 -12.63 0.77 7.66
N LYS A 239 -13.36 -0.29 7.28
CA LYS A 239 -14.84 -0.33 7.39
C LYS A 239 -15.31 -0.11 8.84
N LEU A 240 -14.59 -0.66 9.82
CA LEU A 240 -14.88 -0.48 11.24
C LEU A 240 -14.45 0.90 11.77
N LEU A 241 -13.34 1.44 11.28
CA LEU A 241 -12.78 2.69 11.74
C LEU A 241 -13.53 3.91 11.19
N SER A 242 -13.86 3.92 9.88
CA SER A 242 -14.43 5.07 9.16
C SER A 242 -15.64 5.70 9.85
N PRO A 243 -16.65 4.96 10.36
CA PRO A 243 -17.81 5.58 11.00
C PRO A 243 -17.53 6.19 12.39
N GLN A 244 -16.33 5.99 12.94
CA GLN A 244 -15.94 6.45 14.27
C GLN A 244 -15.06 7.69 14.27
N VAL A 245 -14.66 8.19 13.10
CA VAL A 245 -13.69 9.27 12.94
C VAL A 245 -14.20 10.36 11.99
N ASP A 246 -13.67 11.57 12.14
CA ASP A 246 -14.04 12.72 11.30
C ASP A 246 -13.19 12.80 10.04
N ILE A 247 -11.99 12.21 10.09
CA ILE A 247 -11.01 12.15 9.01
C ILE A 247 -10.16 10.89 9.17
N LEU A 248 -9.75 10.30 8.05
CA LEU A 248 -8.87 9.13 8.04
C LEU A 248 -7.57 9.42 7.30
N ILE A 249 -6.44 9.13 7.94
CA ILE A 249 -5.11 9.21 7.34
C ILE A 249 -4.63 7.79 7.05
N VAL A 250 -4.21 7.57 5.81
CA VAL A 250 -3.60 6.31 5.35
C VAL A 250 -2.12 6.54 5.12
N VAL A 251 -1.27 5.88 5.89
CA VAL A 251 0.18 5.89 5.64
C VAL A 251 0.49 4.90 4.53
N GLY A 252 1.07 5.39 3.43
CA GLY A 252 1.37 4.57 2.26
C GLY A 252 1.72 5.39 1.03
N SER A 253 2.45 4.79 0.10
CA SER A 253 2.91 5.46 -1.12
C SER A 253 1.85 5.45 -2.23
N PRO A 254 1.82 6.47 -3.10
CA PRO A 254 0.87 6.56 -4.21
C PRO A 254 0.91 5.38 -5.19
N THR A 255 2.06 4.72 -5.33
CA THR A 255 2.22 3.52 -6.15
C THR A 255 1.61 2.25 -5.52
N SER A 256 1.29 2.28 -4.21
CA SER A 256 0.75 1.13 -3.50
C SER A 256 -0.75 0.95 -3.77
N SER A 257 -1.11 -0.10 -4.54
CA SER A 257 -2.51 -0.46 -4.79
C SER A 257 -3.27 -0.68 -3.47
N ASN A 258 -2.71 -1.41 -2.51
CA ASN A 258 -3.35 -1.64 -1.22
C ASN A 258 -3.67 -0.33 -0.49
N SER A 259 -2.70 0.61 -0.39
CA SER A 259 -2.90 1.89 0.30
C SER A 259 -3.97 2.75 -0.36
N ASN A 260 -3.98 2.81 -1.70
CA ASN A 260 -5.01 3.52 -2.45
C ASN A 260 -6.41 2.96 -2.15
N ARG A 261 -6.56 1.62 -2.12
CA ARG A 261 -7.86 0.99 -1.80
C ARG A 261 -8.38 1.35 -0.42
N LEU A 262 -7.50 1.51 0.59
CA LEU A 262 -7.92 1.92 1.93
C LEU A 262 -8.46 3.34 1.95
N ARG A 263 -7.77 4.29 1.27
CA ARG A 263 -8.23 5.67 1.14
C ARG A 263 -9.56 5.76 0.41
N GLU A 264 -9.68 5.07 -0.72
CA GLU A 264 -10.89 5.08 -1.55
C GLU A 264 -12.07 4.45 -0.82
N LEU A 265 -11.84 3.37 -0.07
CA LEU A 265 -12.87 2.74 0.74
C LEU A 265 -13.41 3.69 1.80
N ALA A 266 -12.53 4.40 2.53
CA ALA A 266 -12.95 5.40 3.51
C ALA A 266 -13.79 6.50 2.86
N ALA A 267 -13.37 7.01 1.69
CA ALA A 267 -14.12 8.01 0.93
C ALA A 267 -15.49 7.48 0.47
N LYS A 268 -15.59 6.23 0.00
CA LYS A 268 -16.86 5.56 -0.35
C LYS A 268 -17.79 5.46 0.86
N LEU A 269 -17.24 5.29 2.07
CA LEU A 269 -18.00 5.24 3.32
C LEU A 269 -18.40 6.63 3.86
N GLY A 270 -18.03 7.70 3.14
CA GLY A 270 -18.37 9.08 3.51
C GLY A 270 -17.41 9.73 4.50
N THR A 271 -16.26 9.10 4.79
CA THR A 271 -15.21 9.65 5.64
C THR A 271 -14.17 10.36 4.78
N GLU A 272 -13.86 11.61 5.10
CA GLU A 272 -12.77 12.35 4.46
C GLU A 272 -11.45 11.60 4.68
N ALA A 273 -10.70 11.33 3.61
CA ALA A 273 -9.53 10.46 3.69
C ALA A 273 -8.37 10.96 2.83
N TYR A 274 -7.19 11.00 3.43
CA TYR A 274 -5.94 11.38 2.77
C TYR A 274 -4.91 10.26 2.91
N MET A 275 -4.03 10.16 1.93
CA MET A 275 -2.88 9.27 1.95
C MET A 275 -1.61 10.10 2.00
N VAL A 276 -0.65 9.67 2.82
CA VAL A 276 0.65 10.33 2.99
C VAL A 276 1.78 9.29 2.96
N ASP A 277 2.86 9.61 2.27
CA ASP A 277 4.08 8.80 2.33
C ASP A 277 4.73 8.88 3.72
N ASP A 278 4.76 10.10 4.30
CA ASP A 278 5.30 10.35 5.63
C ASP A 278 4.61 11.54 6.33
N ALA A 279 5.06 11.85 7.55
CA ALA A 279 4.46 12.90 8.38
C ALA A 279 4.63 14.32 7.83
N SER A 280 5.57 14.58 6.91
CA SER A 280 5.81 15.90 6.33
C SER A 280 4.71 16.32 5.36
N GLU A 281 3.98 15.36 4.80
CA GLU A 281 2.88 15.60 3.88
C GLU A 281 1.56 15.98 4.58
N LEU A 282 1.49 15.85 5.92
CA LEU A 282 0.30 16.23 6.68
C LEU A 282 0.07 17.74 6.61
N GLN A 283 -1.11 18.14 6.14
CA GLN A 283 -1.54 19.53 6.08
C GLN A 283 -2.41 19.87 7.29
N GLU A 284 -2.04 20.90 8.06
CA GLU A 284 -2.78 21.31 9.26
C GLU A 284 -4.24 21.64 8.97
N ALA A 285 -4.52 22.21 7.78
CA ALA A 285 -5.87 22.57 7.36
C ALA A 285 -6.83 21.37 7.24
N TRP A 286 -6.32 20.16 7.04
CA TRP A 286 -7.17 18.96 6.99
C TRP A 286 -7.86 18.68 8.33
N PHE A 287 -7.28 19.16 9.42
CA PHE A 287 -7.75 18.89 10.78
C PHE A 287 -8.64 20.00 11.36
N ASP A 288 -8.91 21.06 10.59
CA ASP A 288 -9.82 22.14 11.03
C ASP A 288 -11.22 21.57 11.27
N GLY A 289 -11.71 21.66 12.51
CA GLY A 289 -13.02 21.13 12.93
C GLY A 289 -13.09 19.62 13.13
N LYS A 290 -11.94 18.90 13.09
CA LYS A 290 -11.87 17.46 13.26
C LYS A 290 -11.34 17.11 14.67
N SER A 291 -12.13 16.35 15.43
CA SER A 291 -11.79 15.91 16.80
C SER A 291 -11.13 14.53 16.79
N ARG A 292 -11.64 13.61 15.97
CA ARG A 292 -11.16 12.23 15.92
C ARG A 292 -10.51 11.92 14.58
N VAL A 293 -9.24 11.55 14.63
CA VAL A 293 -8.43 11.17 13.48
C VAL A 293 -8.27 9.66 13.45
N GLY A 294 -8.76 9.02 12.40
CA GLY A 294 -8.45 7.62 12.10
C GLY A 294 -7.05 7.53 11.49
N LEU A 295 -6.27 6.55 11.88
CA LEU A 295 -4.96 6.29 11.32
C LEU A 295 -4.82 4.82 10.97
N THR A 296 -4.54 4.54 9.71
CA THR A 296 -4.20 3.21 9.20
C THR A 296 -2.94 3.26 8.36
N ALA A 297 -2.46 2.11 7.92
CA ALA A 297 -1.29 2.01 7.06
C ALA A 297 -1.46 0.84 6.09
N GLY A 298 -1.04 1.05 4.85
CA GLY A 298 -1.03 0.00 3.83
C GLY A 298 -0.06 -1.13 4.16
N ALA A 299 -0.26 -2.29 3.53
CA ALA A 299 0.52 -3.51 3.77
C ALA A 299 2.02 -3.39 3.47
N SER A 300 2.44 -2.33 2.78
CA SER A 300 3.84 -2.01 2.46
C SER A 300 4.43 -0.84 3.28
N ALA A 301 3.65 -0.24 4.20
CA ALA A 301 4.10 0.90 5.00
C ALA A 301 4.68 0.42 6.35
N PRO A 302 5.93 0.80 6.69
CA PRO A 302 6.56 0.41 7.94
C PRO A 302 5.99 1.18 9.14
N GLU A 303 5.96 0.55 10.30
CA GLU A 303 5.42 1.14 11.54
C GLU A 303 6.18 2.41 11.99
N VAL A 304 7.43 2.60 11.56
CA VAL A 304 8.19 3.83 11.84
C VAL A 304 7.51 5.06 11.24
N LEU A 305 6.94 4.96 10.04
CA LEU A 305 6.21 6.07 9.42
C LEU A 305 4.90 6.35 10.15
N VAL A 306 4.20 5.30 10.59
CA VAL A 306 2.99 5.45 11.43
C VAL A 306 3.30 6.21 12.71
N LYS A 307 4.41 5.87 13.39
CA LYS A 307 4.87 6.58 14.58
C LYS A 307 5.17 8.04 14.31
N GLN A 308 5.85 8.37 13.22
CA GLN A 308 6.11 9.77 12.82
C GLN A 308 4.81 10.55 12.58
N VAL A 309 3.82 9.95 11.93
CA VAL A 309 2.49 10.56 11.75
C VAL A 309 1.79 10.79 13.09
N ILE A 310 1.83 9.80 14.00
CA ILE A 310 1.30 9.96 15.38
C ILE A 310 1.96 11.13 16.10
N ASP A 311 3.29 11.23 16.05
CA ASP A 311 4.01 12.29 16.74
C ASP A 311 3.68 13.67 16.15
N ARG A 312 3.49 13.77 14.83
CA ARG A 312 3.02 14.98 14.18
C ARG A 312 1.60 15.35 14.59
N LEU A 313 0.67 14.39 14.66
CA LEU A 313 -0.70 14.61 15.13
C LEU A 313 -0.76 15.06 16.59
N LYS A 314 0.11 14.51 17.45
CA LYS A 314 0.28 15.00 18.84
C LYS A 314 0.76 16.45 18.89
N ALA A 315 1.73 16.80 18.06
CA ALA A 315 2.21 18.18 17.95
C ALA A 315 1.11 19.15 17.47
N LEU A 316 0.12 18.66 16.72
CA LEU A 316 -1.06 19.41 16.30
C LEU A 316 -2.17 19.48 17.37
N GLY A 317 -2.07 18.71 18.45
CA GLY A 317 -3.00 18.78 19.59
C GLY A 317 -3.59 17.46 20.07
N ALA A 318 -3.40 16.35 19.36
CA ALA A 318 -3.96 15.06 19.78
C ALA A 318 -3.37 14.61 21.13
N VAL A 319 -4.26 14.36 22.10
CA VAL A 319 -3.88 14.05 23.49
C VAL A 319 -4.09 12.57 23.84
N SER A 320 -4.91 11.84 23.09
CA SER A 320 -5.20 10.44 23.32
C SER A 320 -4.98 9.58 22.09
N ILE A 321 -4.58 8.32 22.31
CA ILE A 321 -4.42 7.32 21.28
C ILE A 321 -5.14 6.07 21.75
N ARG A 322 -6.03 5.55 20.90
CA ARG A 322 -6.72 4.30 21.15
C ARG A 322 -6.50 3.34 19.97
N LYS A 323 -6.12 2.12 20.25
CA LYS A 323 -6.14 1.04 19.27
C LYS A 323 -7.53 0.46 19.15
N MET A 324 -7.93 0.15 17.95
CA MET A 324 -9.15 -0.61 17.72
C MET A 324 -8.90 -2.11 17.94
N ASP A 325 -9.94 -2.83 18.30
CA ASP A 325 -9.89 -4.29 18.24
C ASP A 325 -9.78 -4.74 16.79
N GLY A 326 -8.97 -5.75 16.53
CA GLY A 326 -8.72 -6.25 15.18
C GLY A 326 -8.23 -7.68 15.16
N VAL A 327 -8.05 -8.22 13.97
CA VAL A 327 -7.55 -9.58 13.76
C VAL A 327 -6.04 -9.61 13.95
N GLU A 328 -5.54 -10.52 14.77
CA GLU A 328 -4.12 -10.78 14.90
C GLU A 328 -3.60 -11.58 13.69
N GLU A 329 -2.61 -11.04 12.98
CA GLU A 329 -1.96 -11.69 11.85
C GLU A 329 -0.73 -12.49 12.32
N THR A 330 -0.85 -13.82 12.33
CA THR A 330 0.21 -14.73 12.80
C THR A 330 0.97 -15.42 11.66
N ILE A 331 0.61 -15.14 10.41
CA ILE A 331 1.21 -15.76 9.22
C ILE A 331 2.68 -15.34 9.09
N LYS A 332 3.53 -16.33 8.84
CA LYS A 332 4.95 -16.13 8.50
C LYS A 332 5.30 -16.98 7.29
N PHE A 333 6.05 -16.40 6.37
CA PHE A 333 6.52 -17.10 5.18
C PHE A 333 8.01 -17.45 5.29
N PRO A 334 8.40 -18.67 4.90
CA PRO A 334 9.80 -19.08 4.94
C PRO A 334 10.63 -18.33 3.90
N LEU A 335 11.87 -18.07 4.23
CA LEU A 335 12.85 -17.54 3.29
C LEU A 335 13.27 -18.58 2.24
N PRO A 336 13.77 -18.16 1.06
CA PRO A 336 14.35 -19.06 0.07
C PRO A 336 15.52 -19.87 0.65
N LYS A 337 15.74 -21.05 0.08
CA LYS A 337 16.95 -21.82 0.36
C LYS A 337 18.17 -20.93 0.06
N GLY A 338 19.19 -20.99 0.89
CA GLY A 338 20.41 -20.17 0.75
C GLY A 338 20.37 -18.82 1.50
N LEU A 339 19.20 -18.36 1.97
CA LEU A 339 19.07 -17.21 2.87
C LEU A 339 18.49 -17.57 4.24
N ARG A 340 18.22 -18.85 4.49
CA ARG A 340 17.75 -19.34 5.81
C ARG A 340 18.87 -19.35 6.82
N LEU A 341 18.54 -19.10 8.08
CA LEU A 341 19.42 -19.30 9.22
C LEU A 341 19.19 -20.69 9.85
N ASN A 342 20.22 -21.27 10.43
CA ASN A 342 20.07 -22.41 11.31
C ASN A 342 19.47 -22.00 12.67
N ALA A 343 19.22 -22.97 13.54
CA ALA A 343 18.68 -22.71 14.88
C ALA A 343 19.59 -21.82 15.76
N GLN A 344 20.86 -21.68 15.41
CA GLN A 344 21.85 -20.84 16.08
C GLN A 344 21.97 -19.43 15.45
N GLY A 345 21.12 -19.09 14.46
CA GLY A 345 21.17 -17.81 13.78
C GLY A 345 22.29 -17.69 12.73
N GLN A 346 23.00 -18.76 12.39
CA GLN A 346 24.02 -18.79 11.35
C GLN A 346 23.39 -19.13 10.00
N GLN A 347 23.91 -18.55 8.92
CA GLN A 347 23.44 -18.84 7.56
C GLN A 347 23.73 -20.30 7.19
N LEU A 348 22.71 -20.98 6.66
CA LEU A 348 22.89 -22.32 6.09
C LEU A 348 23.55 -22.17 4.71
N ASP A 349 24.79 -22.67 4.58
CA ASP A 349 25.44 -22.79 3.28
C ASP A 349 24.71 -23.87 2.47
N VAL A 350 24.26 -23.50 1.29
CA VAL A 350 23.86 -24.49 0.30
C VAL A 350 25.13 -24.96 -0.36
N GLU A 351 25.65 -26.11 0.08
CA GLU A 351 26.64 -26.84 -0.71
C GLU A 351 26.10 -27.04 -2.12
N GLY A 352 26.91 -26.66 -3.10
CA GLY A 352 26.54 -26.70 -4.49
C GLY A 352 26.03 -28.07 -4.89
N SER A 353 24.80 -28.12 -5.35
CA SER A 353 24.34 -29.22 -6.18
C SER A 353 25.10 -29.14 -7.51
N GLN A 354 26.26 -29.79 -7.56
CA GLN A 354 26.85 -30.20 -8.81
C GLN A 354 25.81 -31.03 -9.56
N LEU A 355 25.41 -30.52 -10.68
CA LEU A 355 24.71 -31.30 -11.69
C LEU A 355 25.66 -32.42 -12.12
N HIS A 356 25.51 -33.61 -11.56
CA HIS A 356 25.98 -34.81 -12.19
C HIS A 356 25.22 -34.99 -13.51
N GLN A 357 25.90 -34.62 -14.60
CA GLN A 357 25.69 -35.24 -15.89
C GLN A 357 26.05 -36.72 -15.73
N SER A 358 25.04 -37.55 -15.72
CA SER A 358 25.22 -39.00 -15.95
C SER A 358 24.86 -39.26 -17.39
N SER A 359 25.83 -39.79 -18.07
CA SER A 359 25.88 -40.34 -19.41
C SER A 359 24.63 -41.07 -19.89
#